data_e218d8ac090e6244af3b8b845cd45907
#
_entry.id   e218d8ac090e6244af3b8b845cd45907
#
_cell.length_a   1.000
_cell.length_b   1.000
_cell.length_c   1.000
_cell.angle_alpha   90.00
_cell.angle_beta   90.00
_cell.angle_gamma   90.00
#
_symmetry.space_group_name_H-M   'P 1'
#
loop_
_entity.id
_entity.type
_entity.pdbx_description
1 polymer ?
#
loop_
_entity_poly.entity_id
_entity_poly.type
_entity_poly.pdbx_seq_one_letter_code
_entity_poly.pdbx_strand_id
1 'polypeptide(L)'
;LLLALLVALACAPARANAAEVVLLHSTDRDDARTRALARGLADALTGRAAVVPVLLGRRERGDDYFDSRFETLRRKFGERSPAVVVADGQAAFAFVRKYREDLFVGSPVIYCSMPAPDPQYLRQCGDCTGLPETADPAATLKLLFTLRPQTGLIVGIMDDSPETDTLRRVSEEAMEAIRVQGLGQARMLFPGHEPGDDAGLDMARLRAVASSVPRAGAVLFLGFPDLEGEEAGNEGEAVRQLVSRSVGPVFAASDRWMGSGVAGGVMVPGRELGAAVGALVLRIMAGEPAGEMLPEPVTPRPVVDMTVLARFGVARELIPADAMVLNEPNRPQEPAGAVSTGFAALALAGALAGVYLLLRRRAGRKDRWPGPRP
;
A
#
# COMPACT_ATOMS: atom_id res chain seq x y z
N LEU A 1 4.87 -3.93 57.82
CA LEU A 1 5.70 -3.41 56.72
C LEU A 1 6.12 -4.51 55.74
N LEU A 2 6.55 -5.73 56.21
CA LEU A 2 6.93 -6.84 55.34
C LEU A 2 5.76 -7.40 54.49
N LEU A 3 4.54 -7.44 55.04
CA LEU A 3 3.34 -7.92 54.33
C LEU A 3 2.92 -6.98 53.18
N ALA A 4 3.10 -5.66 53.36
CA ALA A 4 2.81 -4.65 52.31
C ALA A 4 3.84 -4.72 51.17
N LEU A 5 5.07 -5.11 51.40
CA LEU A 5 6.12 -5.27 50.39
C LEU A 5 5.88 -6.52 49.52
N LEU A 6 5.34 -7.60 50.11
CA LEU A 6 5.01 -8.84 49.36
C LEU A 6 3.79 -8.67 48.44
N VAL A 7 2.82 -7.83 48.76
CA VAL A 7 1.66 -7.56 47.91
C VAL A 7 2.06 -6.62 46.73
N ALA A 8 3.03 -5.71 46.92
CA ALA A 8 3.52 -4.85 45.83
C ALA A 8 4.35 -5.63 44.78
N LEU A 9 5.00 -6.73 45.18
CA LEU A 9 5.77 -7.57 44.22
C LEU A 9 4.88 -8.51 43.39
N ALA A 10 3.64 -8.80 43.82
CA ALA A 10 2.70 -9.66 43.10
C ALA A 10 1.91 -8.89 42.01
N CYS A 11 2.00 -7.55 41.98
CA CYS A 11 1.35 -6.69 41.00
C CYS A 11 2.32 -6.12 39.95
N ALA A 12 3.47 -6.73 39.73
CA ALA A 12 4.23 -6.43 38.51
C ALA A 12 3.35 -6.85 37.33
N PRO A 13 2.96 -5.96 36.41
CA PRO A 13 2.20 -6.37 35.25
C PRO A 13 3.07 -7.39 34.52
N ALA A 14 2.59 -8.63 34.42
CA ALA A 14 3.16 -9.58 33.49
C ALA A 14 3.30 -8.81 32.18
N ARG A 15 4.51 -8.67 31.65
CA ARG A 15 4.70 -8.18 30.29
C ARG A 15 3.93 -9.18 29.44
N ALA A 16 2.67 -8.85 29.15
CA ALA A 16 1.94 -9.54 28.11
C ALA A 16 2.84 -9.41 26.89
N ASN A 17 3.38 -10.54 26.40
CA ASN A 17 4.06 -10.54 25.13
C ASN A 17 3.12 -9.87 24.15
N ALA A 18 3.52 -8.71 23.62
CA ALA A 18 2.70 -8.01 22.64
C ALA A 18 2.34 -9.01 21.54
N ALA A 19 1.07 -9.09 21.18
CA ALA A 19 0.63 -9.97 20.10
C ALA A 19 1.51 -9.70 18.87
N GLU A 20 1.96 -10.77 18.20
CA GLU A 20 2.78 -10.65 17.00
C GLU A 20 1.90 -10.82 15.76
N VAL A 21 2.08 -9.95 14.77
CA VAL A 21 1.51 -10.05 13.42
C VAL A 21 2.64 -10.27 12.45
N VAL A 22 2.65 -11.42 11.79
CA VAL A 22 3.67 -11.74 10.78
C VAL A 22 3.22 -11.22 9.44
N LEU A 23 4.04 -10.35 8.82
CA LEU A 23 3.80 -9.80 7.50
C LEU A 23 4.78 -10.42 6.50
N LEU A 24 4.27 -11.33 5.66
CA LEU A 24 5.04 -12.01 4.63
C LEU A 24 4.93 -11.27 3.30
N HIS A 25 6.03 -10.75 2.80
CA HIS A 25 6.09 -10.08 1.48
C HIS A 25 6.55 -11.02 0.38
N SER A 26 5.88 -11.00 -0.77
CA SER A 26 6.22 -11.74 -2.00
C SER A 26 7.43 -11.18 -2.75
N THR A 27 8.33 -10.50 -2.07
CA THR A 27 9.51 -9.87 -2.67
C THR A 27 10.76 -10.23 -1.89
N ASP A 28 11.91 -10.16 -2.55
CA ASP A 28 13.24 -10.26 -1.95
C ASP A 28 13.85 -8.88 -1.66
N ARG A 29 13.13 -7.80 -1.97
CA ARG A 29 13.59 -6.42 -1.87
C ARG A 29 12.75 -5.60 -0.91
N ASP A 30 13.42 -4.77 -0.15
CA ASP A 30 12.80 -3.74 0.67
C ASP A 30 12.55 -2.49 -0.18
N ASP A 31 11.54 -2.54 -1.04
CA ASP A 31 11.13 -1.43 -1.91
C ASP A 31 10.22 -0.41 -1.19
N ALA A 32 9.87 0.67 -1.89
CA ALA A 32 9.06 1.74 -1.32
C ALA A 32 7.66 1.27 -0.91
N ARG A 33 7.01 0.41 -1.72
CA ARG A 33 5.69 -0.16 -1.44
C ARG A 33 5.74 -1.07 -0.22
N THR A 34 6.70 -2.01 -0.16
CA THR A 34 6.90 -2.93 0.97
C THR A 34 7.02 -2.17 2.28
N ARG A 35 7.87 -1.11 2.29
CA ARG A 35 8.02 -0.25 3.47
C ARG A 35 6.75 0.54 3.80
N ALA A 36 6.04 1.06 2.79
CA ALA A 36 4.82 1.83 3.00
C ALA A 36 3.71 0.97 3.61
N LEU A 37 3.51 -0.24 3.10
CA LEU A 37 2.54 -1.20 3.62
C LEU A 37 2.89 -1.61 5.06
N ALA A 38 4.14 -1.98 5.33
CA ALA A 38 4.58 -2.34 6.68
C ALA A 38 4.40 -1.18 7.67
N ARG A 39 4.68 0.07 7.26
CA ARG A 39 4.44 1.26 8.08
C ARG A 39 2.95 1.50 8.34
N GLY A 40 2.11 1.43 7.31
CA GLY A 40 0.66 1.60 7.46
C GLY A 40 0.07 0.60 8.44
N LEU A 41 0.50 -0.66 8.34
CA LEU A 41 0.11 -1.73 9.26
C LEU A 41 0.62 -1.47 10.68
N ALA A 42 1.90 -1.13 10.85
CA ALA A 42 2.50 -0.86 12.16
C ALA A 42 1.85 0.36 12.85
N ASP A 43 1.60 1.43 12.10
CA ASP A 43 0.91 2.63 12.61
C ASP A 43 -0.48 2.28 13.15
N ALA A 44 -1.27 1.47 12.40
CA ALA A 44 -2.60 1.02 12.80
C ALA A 44 -2.59 0.13 14.03
N LEU A 45 -1.52 -0.64 14.24
CA LEU A 45 -1.37 -1.58 15.36
C LEU A 45 -0.58 -1.00 16.54
N THR A 46 -0.23 0.28 16.52
CA THR A 46 0.57 0.92 17.57
C THR A 46 -0.03 0.67 18.96
N GLY A 47 0.79 0.11 19.88
CA GLY A 47 0.39 -0.21 21.25
C GLY A 47 -0.53 -1.45 21.38
N ARG A 48 -0.84 -2.17 20.30
CA ARG A 48 -1.71 -3.35 20.28
C ARG A 48 -0.98 -4.63 19.87
N ALA A 49 -0.17 -4.57 18.81
CA ALA A 49 0.59 -5.70 18.32
C ALA A 49 1.92 -5.25 17.69
N ALA A 50 2.89 -6.16 17.67
CA ALA A 50 4.15 -5.95 16.97
C ALA A 50 4.07 -6.54 15.56
N VAL A 51 4.48 -5.76 14.54
CA VAL A 51 4.57 -6.25 13.16
C VAL A 51 5.96 -6.82 12.92
N VAL A 52 6.01 -8.06 12.43
CA VAL A 52 7.25 -8.76 12.08
C VAL A 52 7.29 -8.95 10.56
N PRO A 53 7.94 -8.05 9.81
CA PRO A 53 8.05 -8.19 8.37
C PRO A 53 9.04 -9.30 8.01
N VAL A 54 8.72 -10.05 6.96
CA VAL A 54 9.52 -11.13 6.38
C VAL A 54 9.48 -11.03 4.86
N LEU A 55 10.64 -10.95 4.23
CA LEU A 55 10.79 -11.01 2.79
C LEU A 55 10.94 -12.46 2.36
N LEU A 56 9.96 -13.01 1.66
CA LEU A 56 9.98 -14.41 1.18
C LEU A 56 10.77 -14.58 -0.11
N GLY A 57 10.86 -13.54 -0.92
CA GLY A 57 11.33 -13.66 -2.29
C GLY A 57 10.23 -14.10 -3.27
N ARG A 58 10.58 -14.18 -4.54
CA ARG A 58 9.65 -14.51 -5.62
C ARG A 58 9.50 -16.02 -5.82
N ARG A 59 8.31 -16.45 -6.24
CA ARG A 59 7.98 -17.86 -6.53
C ARG A 59 8.82 -18.46 -7.66
N GLU A 60 9.32 -17.63 -8.58
CA GLU A 60 10.09 -18.05 -9.75
C GLU A 60 11.41 -18.77 -9.42
N ARG A 61 11.82 -18.76 -8.14
CA ARG A 61 12.98 -19.55 -7.66
C ARG A 61 12.69 -21.03 -7.40
N GLY A 62 11.44 -21.48 -7.68
CA GLY A 62 11.02 -22.88 -7.57
C GLY A 62 10.65 -23.31 -6.15
N ASP A 63 10.13 -24.54 -6.05
CA ASP A 63 9.68 -25.13 -4.79
C ASP A 63 10.80 -25.30 -3.78
N ASP A 64 12.02 -25.65 -4.21
CA ASP A 64 13.21 -25.79 -3.36
C ASP A 64 13.54 -24.50 -2.60
N TYR A 65 13.27 -23.34 -3.21
CA TYR A 65 13.47 -22.07 -2.54
C TYR A 65 12.45 -21.87 -1.39
N PHE A 66 11.19 -22.21 -1.60
CA PHE A 66 10.18 -22.14 -0.55
C PHE A 66 10.48 -23.14 0.58
N ASP A 67 10.96 -24.32 0.27
CA ASP A 67 11.36 -25.32 1.29
C ASP A 67 12.53 -24.81 2.13
N SER A 68 13.52 -24.15 1.53
CA SER A 68 14.62 -23.49 2.25
C SER A 68 14.12 -22.35 3.16
N ARG A 69 13.14 -21.56 2.68
CA ARG A 69 12.53 -20.47 3.46
C ARG A 69 11.70 -21.03 4.62
N PHE A 70 10.96 -22.12 4.38
CA PHE A 70 10.22 -22.82 5.40
C PHE A 70 11.13 -23.24 6.57
N GLU A 71 12.26 -23.89 6.31
CA GLU A 71 13.20 -24.30 7.34
C GLU A 71 13.75 -23.10 8.14
N THR A 72 13.98 -21.97 7.47
CA THR A 72 14.44 -20.75 8.13
C THR A 72 13.35 -20.17 9.04
N LEU A 73 12.10 -20.13 8.57
CA LEU A 73 10.97 -19.58 9.32
C LEU A 73 10.54 -20.53 10.43
N ARG A 74 10.64 -21.84 10.23
CA ARG A 74 10.37 -22.85 11.26
C ARG A 74 11.28 -22.66 12.49
N ARG A 75 12.57 -22.38 12.26
CA ARG A 75 13.50 -22.05 13.34
C ARG A 75 13.17 -20.73 14.06
N LYS A 76 12.59 -19.76 13.33
CA LYS A 76 12.24 -18.46 13.88
C LYS A 76 10.89 -18.46 14.63
N PHE A 77 9.90 -19.17 14.10
CA PHE A 77 8.51 -19.13 14.58
C PHE A 77 8.01 -20.46 15.15
N GLY A 78 8.75 -21.56 15.04
CA GLY A 78 8.30 -22.94 15.21
C GLY A 78 7.58 -23.32 16.51
N GLU A 79 7.62 -22.45 17.55
CA GLU A 79 6.86 -22.63 18.80
C GLU A 79 5.93 -21.45 19.08
N ARG A 80 5.79 -20.52 18.13
CA ARG A 80 5.01 -19.28 18.28
C ARG A 80 3.89 -19.25 17.27
N SER A 81 2.65 -19.17 17.74
CA SER A 81 1.52 -18.86 16.87
C SER A 81 1.33 -17.34 16.84
N PRO A 82 1.59 -16.65 15.71
CA PRO A 82 1.27 -15.24 15.59
C PRO A 82 -0.23 -15.02 15.71
N ALA A 83 -0.64 -13.84 16.20
CA ALA A 83 -2.05 -13.50 16.34
C ALA A 83 -2.75 -13.44 14.96
N VAL A 84 -2.02 -13.03 13.93
CA VAL A 84 -2.49 -12.98 12.52
C VAL A 84 -1.28 -13.11 11.60
N VAL A 85 -1.47 -13.79 10.47
CA VAL A 85 -0.52 -13.84 9.35
C VAL A 85 -1.06 -13.00 8.21
N VAL A 86 -0.28 -12.04 7.73
CA VAL A 86 -0.60 -11.22 6.56
C VAL A 86 0.26 -11.69 5.38
N ALA A 87 -0.38 -12.11 4.31
CA ALA A 87 0.26 -12.53 3.06
C ALA A 87 0.14 -11.42 2.02
N ASP A 88 1.24 -10.70 1.77
CA ASP A 88 1.33 -9.63 0.81
C ASP A 88 1.79 -10.16 -0.55
N GLY A 89 0.84 -10.35 -1.45
CA GLY A 89 1.02 -10.83 -2.81
C GLY A 89 0.92 -12.35 -2.96
N GLN A 90 0.90 -12.79 -4.22
CA GLN A 90 0.60 -14.18 -4.60
C GLN A 90 1.62 -15.19 -4.06
N ALA A 91 2.92 -14.89 -4.10
CA ALA A 91 3.95 -15.81 -3.63
C ALA A 91 3.86 -16.02 -2.11
N ALA A 92 3.62 -14.95 -1.34
CA ALA A 92 3.40 -15.05 0.11
C ALA A 92 2.15 -15.86 0.44
N PHE A 93 1.07 -15.64 -0.31
CA PHE A 93 -0.16 -16.41 -0.13
C PHE A 93 0.02 -17.89 -0.49
N ALA A 94 0.72 -18.20 -1.59
CA ALA A 94 1.05 -19.57 -1.97
C ALA A 94 1.93 -20.26 -0.91
N PHE A 95 2.90 -19.54 -0.33
CA PHE A 95 3.73 -20.04 0.76
C PHE A 95 2.88 -20.36 2.00
N VAL A 96 2.00 -19.43 2.42
CA VAL A 96 1.09 -19.68 3.55
C VAL A 96 0.21 -20.89 3.28
N ARG A 97 -0.37 -21.02 2.08
CA ARG A 97 -1.17 -22.20 1.70
C ARG A 97 -0.43 -23.52 1.90
N LYS A 98 0.87 -23.56 1.54
CA LYS A 98 1.68 -24.78 1.60
C LYS A 98 2.09 -25.15 3.03
N TYR A 99 2.38 -24.14 3.88
CA TYR A 99 3.10 -24.38 5.13
C TYR A 99 2.39 -23.88 6.40
N ARG A 100 1.15 -23.34 6.32
CA ARG A 100 0.49 -22.76 7.51
C ARG A 100 0.27 -23.77 8.64
N GLU A 101 -0.04 -25.03 8.28
CA GLU A 101 -0.29 -26.08 9.26
C GLU A 101 0.95 -26.46 10.09
N ASP A 102 2.14 -26.15 9.55
CA ASP A 102 3.43 -26.41 10.22
C ASP A 102 4.03 -25.17 10.90
N LEU A 103 3.76 -23.96 10.32
CA LEU A 103 4.39 -22.72 10.78
C LEU A 103 3.47 -21.82 11.59
N PHE A 104 2.18 -21.81 11.27
CA PHE A 104 1.23 -20.80 11.74
C PHE A 104 -0.07 -21.45 12.22
N VAL A 105 0.06 -22.55 12.94
CA VAL A 105 -1.07 -23.37 13.43
C VAL A 105 -2.08 -22.50 14.17
N GLY A 106 -3.33 -22.51 13.70
CA GLY A 106 -4.44 -21.76 14.30
C GLY A 106 -4.38 -20.25 14.10
N SER A 107 -3.40 -19.73 13.33
CA SER A 107 -3.34 -18.29 13.03
C SER A 107 -4.26 -17.93 11.88
N PRO A 108 -5.17 -16.95 12.04
CA PRO A 108 -5.94 -16.38 10.95
C PRO A 108 -5.05 -15.76 9.88
N VAL A 109 -5.51 -15.79 8.61
CA VAL A 109 -4.76 -15.31 7.45
C VAL A 109 -5.49 -14.14 6.79
N ILE A 110 -4.76 -13.04 6.55
CA ILE A 110 -5.20 -11.93 5.71
C ILE A 110 -4.34 -11.90 4.46
N TYR A 111 -4.94 -11.97 3.27
CA TYR A 111 -4.24 -11.73 2.01
C TYR A 111 -4.47 -10.30 1.51
N CYS A 112 -3.46 -9.73 0.84
CA CYS A 112 -3.55 -8.43 0.18
C CYS A 112 -2.59 -8.34 -1.02
N SER A 113 -2.65 -7.25 -1.78
CA SER A 113 -1.78 -7.00 -2.96
C SER A 113 -1.86 -8.10 -4.04
N MET A 114 -3.01 -8.71 -4.19
CA MET A 114 -3.27 -9.75 -5.18
C MET A 114 -4.77 -9.81 -5.49
N PRO A 115 -5.19 -10.36 -6.64
CA PRO A 115 -6.59 -10.67 -6.89
C PRO A 115 -7.19 -11.59 -5.84
N ALA A 116 -8.51 -11.56 -5.70
CA ALA A 116 -9.19 -12.49 -4.79
C ALA A 116 -8.86 -13.93 -5.16
N PRO A 117 -8.46 -14.77 -4.18
CA PRO A 117 -8.26 -16.19 -4.39
C PRO A 117 -9.58 -16.89 -4.79
N ASP A 118 -9.45 -18.12 -5.31
CA ASP A 118 -10.60 -18.96 -5.60
C ASP A 118 -11.53 -19.05 -4.37
N PRO A 119 -12.83 -18.76 -4.54
CA PRO A 119 -13.81 -18.83 -3.44
C PRO A 119 -13.90 -20.20 -2.78
N GLN A 120 -13.63 -21.30 -3.51
CA GLN A 120 -13.60 -22.63 -2.93
C GLN A 120 -12.45 -22.78 -1.94
N TYR A 121 -11.26 -22.22 -2.30
CA TYR A 121 -10.13 -22.25 -1.39
C TYR A 121 -10.39 -21.42 -0.12
N LEU A 122 -10.99 -20.24 -0.25
CA LEU A 122 -11.32 -19.41 0.92
C LEU A 122 -12.26 -20.12 1.88
N ARG A 123 -13.27 -20.83 1.35
CA ARG A 123 -14.18 -21.66 2.18
C ARG A 123 -13.45 -22.81 2.89
N GLN A 124 -12.47 -23.42 2.22
CA GLN A 124 -11.68 -24.52 2.82
C GLN A 124 -10.70 -24.01 3.87
N CYS A 125 -10.19 -22.80 3.71
CA CYS A 125 -9.29 -22.16 4.66
C CYS A 125 -9.94 -21.94 6.03
N GLY A 126 -11.23 -21.63 6.08
CA GLY A 126 -12.05 -21.49 7.30
C GLY A 126 -11.79 -20.21 8.09
N ASP A 127 -10.57 -19.71 8.15
CA ASP A 127 -10.11 -18.53 8.88
C ASP A 127 -9.25 -17.59 8.02
N CYS A 128 -9.61 -17.49 6.74
CA CYS A 128 -8.97 -16.60 5.76
C CYS A 128 -9.91 -15.49 5.33
N THR A 129 -9.39 -14.26 5.28
CA THR A 129 -10.03 -13.09 4.68
C THR A 129 -9.00 -12.24 3.95
N GLY A 130 -9.39 -11.10 3.36
CA GLY A 130 -8.39 -10.24 2.74
C GLY A 130 -8.94 -8.99 2.09
N LEU A 131 -8.00 -8.24 1.53
CA LEU A 131 -8.21 -7.00 0.77
C LEU A 131 -7.69 -7.24 -0.64
N PRO A 132 -8.54 -7.78 -1.55
CA PRO A 132 -8.12 -8.04 -2.92
C PRO A 132 -7.75 -6.74 -3.62
N GLU A 133 -6.72 -6.82 -4.44
CA GLU A 133 -6.24 -5.71 -5.27
C GLU A 133 -6.03 -6.20 -6.70
N THR A 134 -6.59 -5.46 -7.65
CA THR A 134 -6.34 -5.64 -9.08
C THR A 134 -5.90 -4.32 -9.67
N ALA A 135 -4.97 -4.36 -10.61
CA ALA A 135 -4.58 -3.18 -11.36
C ALA A 135 -5.78 -2.63 -12.15
N ASP A 136 -5.91 -1.32 -12.20
CA ASP A 136 -6.95 -0.63 -12.98
C ASP A 136 -6.32 0.20 -14.11
N PRO A 137 -5.98 -0.43 -15.24
CA PRO A 137 -5.44 0.28 -16.39
C PRO A 137 -6.47 1.22 -17.03
N ALA A 138 -7.77 0.93 -16.92
CA ALA A 138 -8.81 1.77 -17.48
C ALA A 138 -8.88 3.12 -16.78
N ALA A 139 -8.88 3.14 -15.45
CA ALA A 139 -8.83 4.37 -14.67
C ALA A 139 -7.49 5.10 -14.86
N THR A 140 -6.37 4.37 -14.97
CA THR A 140 -5.04 4.94 -15.25
C THR A 140 -5.01 5.63 -16.63
N LEU A 141 -5.60 5.03 -17.65
CA LEU A 141 -5.72 5.65 -18.99
C LEU A 141 -6.59 6.91 -18.94
N LYS A 142 -7.71 6.90 -18.24
CA LYS A 142 -8.54 8.10 -18.05
C LYS A 142 -7.76 9.23 -17.37
N LEU A 143 -7.01 8.90 -16.31
CA LEU A 143 -6.12 9.86 -15.64
C LEU A 143 -5.07 10.41 -16.62
N LEU A 144 -4.43 9.55 -17.44
CA LEU A 144 -3.45 9.94 -18.44
C LEU A 144 -4.04 10.97 -19.40
N PHE A 145 -5.23 10.74 -19.96
CA PHE A 145 -5.88 11.68 -20.88
C PHE A 145 -6.37 12.96 -20.19
N THR A 146 -6.76 12.88 -18.92
CA THR A 146 -7.06 14.09 -18.13
C THR A 146 -5.82 14.98 -17.99
N LEU A 147 -4.67 14.37 -17.72
CA LEU A 147 -3.39 15.08 -17.55
C LEU A 147 -2.76 15.49 -18.89
N ARG A 148 -2.99 14.71 -19.96
CA ARG A 148 -2.34 14.87 -21.26
C ARG A 148 -3.32 14.54 -22.41
N PRO A 149 -4.34 15.38 -22.67
CA PRO A 149 -5.35 15.10 -23.68
C PRO A 149 -4.77 15.02 -25.11
N GLN A 150 -3.58 15.58 -25.35
CA GLN A 150 -2.89 15.58 -26.65
C GLN A 150 -2.07 14.30 -26.90
N THR A 151 -2.18 13.29 -26.02
CA THR A 151 -1.44 12.03 -26.21
C THR A 151 -1.92 11.31 -27.47
N GLY A 152 -1.01 11.07 -28.43
CA GLY A 152 -1.32 10.44 -29.72
C GLY A 152 -0.90 8.98 -29.83
N LEU A 153 -0.03 8.51 -28.91
CA LEU A 153 0.45 7.13 -28.87
C LEU A 153 0.57 6.66 -27.43
N ILE A 154 0.07 5.47 -27.15
CA ILE A 154 0.29 4.76 -25.88
C ILE A 154 0.97 3.44 -26.21
N VAL A 155 2.08 3.18 -25.52
CA VAL A 155 2.81 1.91 -25.61
C VAL A 155 2.58 1.15 -24.30
N GLY A 156 1.82 0.04 -24.37
CA GLY A 156 1.61 -0.87 -23.26
C GLY A 156 2.80 -1.84 -23.15
N ILE A 157 3.38 -1.94 -21.97
CA ILE A 157 4.44 -2.90 -21.66
C ILE A 157 3.86 -3.94 -20.71
N MET A 158 3.95 -5.22 -21.09
CA MET A 158 3.39 -6.33 -20.34
C MET A 158 4.26 -7.58 -20.48
N ASP A 159 4.07 -8.55 -19.61
CA ASP A 159 4.60 -9.91 -19.73
C ASP A 159 3.59 -10.83 -20.44
N ASP A 160 3.92 -12.13 -20.55
CA ASP A 160 3.09 -13.14 -21.21
C ASP A 160 2.14 -13.86 -20.24
N SER A 161 1.87 -13.30 -19.05
CA SER A 161 1.00 -13.93 -18.07
C SER A 161 -0.50 -13.78 -18.44
N PRO A 162 -1.37 -14.72 -18.08
CA PRO A 162 -2.82 -14.59 -18.28
C PRO A 162 -3.41 -13.37 -17.57
N GLU A 163 -2.75 -12.89 -16.52
CA GLU A 163 -3.16 -11.71 -15.77
C GLU A 163 -2.95 -10.44 -16.62
N THR A 164 -1.76 -10.26 -17.19
CA THR A 164 -1.47 -9.11 -18.05
C THR A 164 -2.23 -9.15 -19.36
N ASP A 165 -2.54 -10.34 -19.89
CA ASP A 165 -3.44 -10.50 -21.04
C ASP A 165 -4.86 -9.97 -20.74
N THR A 166 -5.34 -10.17 -19.53
CA THR A 166 -6.60 -9.58 -19.06
C THR A 166 -6.50 -8.05 -18.96
N LEU A 167 -5.39 -7.53 -18.40
CA LEU A 167 -5.14 -6.09 -18.31
C LEU A 167 -5.02 -5.43 -19.69
N ARG A 168 -4.42 -6.12 -20.67
CA ARG A 168 -4.37 -5.67 -22.09
C ARG A 168 -5.77 -5.47 -22.64
N ARG A 169 -6.64 -6.48 -22.54
CA ARG A 169 -8.04 -6.42 -22.99
C ARG A 169 -8.79 -5.27 -22.35
N VAL A 170 -8.70 -5.12 -21.01
CA VAL A 170 -9.31 -4.01 -20.28
C VAL A 170 -8.78 -2.66 -20.78
N SER A 171 -7.49 -2.57 -21.10
CA SER A 171 -6.88 -1.34 -21.63
C SER A 171 -7.41 -1.00 -23.03
N GLU A 172 -7.55 -1.99 -23.91
CA GLU A 172 -8.09 -1.83 -25.28
C GLU A 172 -9.56 -1.37 -25.24
N GLU A 173 -10.38 -2.01 -24.39
CA GLU A 173 -11.78 -1.63 -24.17
C GLU A 173 -11.90 -0.20 -23.61
N ALA A 174 -11.02 0.17 -22.67
CA ALA A 174 -10.98 1.52 -22.11
C ALA A 174 -10.58 2.56 -23.15
N MET A 175 -9.63 2.25 -24.03
CA MET A 175 -9.23 3.14 -25.13
C MET A 175 -10.37 3.38 -26.10
N GLU A 176 -11.16 2.35 -26.42
CA GLU A 176 -12.35 2.52 -27.27
C GLU A 176 -13.39 3.42 -26.59
N ALA A 177 -13.66 3.20 -25.29
CA ALA A 177 -14.57 4.05 -24.53
C ALA A 177 -14.09 5.53 -24.46
N ILE A 178 -12.79 5.75 -24.27
CA ILE A 178 -12.15 7.08 -24.27
C ILE A 178 -12.34 7.77 -25.63
N ARG A 179 -12.16 7.01 -26.73
CA ARG A 179 -12.35 7.53 -28.10
C ARG A 179 -13.80 7.91 -28.37
N VAL A 180 -14.74 7.05 -28.00
CA VAL A 180 -16.18 7.32 -28.17
C VAL A 180 -16.63 8.53 -27.36
N GLN A 181 -16.07 8.74 -26.18
CA GLN A 181 -16.36 9.90 -25.33
C GLN A 181 -15.64 11.18 -25.79
N GLY A 182 -14.80 11.13 -26.81
CA GLY A 182 -14.03 12.27 -27.30
C GLY A 182 -12.94 12.75 -26.35
N LEU A 183 -12.53 11.95 -25.38
CA LEU A 183 -11.53 12.31 -24.36
C LEU A 183 -10.09 12.18 -24.89
N GLY A 184 -9.88 11.41 -25.96
CA GLY A 184 -8.58 11.20 -26.59
C GLY A 184 -8.65 10.32 -27.82
N GLN A 185 -7.60 10.39 -28.67
CA GLN A 185 -7.54 9.70 -29.97
C GLN A 185 -6.18 9.01 -30.17
N ALA A 186 -5.58 8.50 -29.09
CA ALA A 186 -4.30 7.82 -29.20
C ALA A 186 -4.45 6.44 -29.87
N ARG A 187 -3.41 6.05 -30.61
CA ARG A 187 -3.17 4.66 -30.97
C ARG A 187 -2.55 3.96 -29.76
N MET A 188 -2.96 2.73 -29.48
CA MET A 188 -2.36 1.87 -28.47
C MET A 188 -1.66 0.68 -29.12
N LEU A 189 -0.47 0.34 -28.65
CA LEU A 189 0.37 -0.77 -29.15
C LEU A 189 0.90 -1.56 -27.96
N PHE A 190 1.02 -2.87 -28.14
CA PHE A 190 1.64 -3.80 -27.17
C PHE A 190 2.79 -4.54 -27.85
N PRO A 191 4.02 -3.97 -27.90
CA PRO A 191 5.17 -4.61 -28.53
C PRO A 191 5.43 -6.00 -27.94
N GLY A 192 5.62 -6.99 -28.81
CA GLY A 192 5.77 -8.39 -28.43
C GLY A 192 4.45 -9.18 -28.38
N HIS A 193 3.29 -8.47 -28.44
CA HIS A 193 1.96 -9.07 -28.33
C HIS A 193 1.04 -8.65 -29.49
N GLU A 194 1.58 -8.00 -30.50
CA GLU A 194 0.84 -7.65 -31.70
C GLU A 194 0.66 -8.88 -32.60
N PRO A 195 -0.43 -8.98 -33.39
CA PRO A 195 -0.61 -10.09 -34.33
C PRO A 195 0.59 -10.24 -35.28
N GLY A 196 1.23 -11.42 -35.28
CA GLY A 196 2.42 -11.71 -36.05
C GLY A 196 3.74 -11.23 -35.44
N ASP A 197 3.72 -10.79 -34.19
CA ASP A 197 4.90 -10.40 -33.42
C ASP A 197 5.24 -11.50 -32.37
N ASP A 198 5.86 -12.58 -32.82
CA ASP A 198 6.18 -13.75 -31.98
C ASP A 198 7.53 -13.61 -31.25
N ALA A 199 8.19 -12.44 -31.35
CA ALA A 199 9.54 -12.27 -30.80
C ALA A 199 9.57 -11.97 -29.29
N GLY A 200 8.41 -11.79 -28.64
CA GLY A 200 8.32 -11.44 -27.23
C GLY A 200 8.93 -10.06 -26.89
N LEU A 201 9.09 -9.76 -25.62
CA LEU A 201 9.65 -8.50 -25.15
C LEU A 201 10.84 -8.77 -24.21
N ASP A 202 12.07 -8.73 -24.75
CA ASP A 202 13.31 -8.77 -23.99
C ASP A 202 13.80 -7.35 -23.60
N MET A 203 14.89 -7.26 -22.85
CA MET A 203 15.47 -5.99 -22.41
C MET A 203 16.04 -5.14 -23.55
N ALA A 204 16.55 -5.75 -24.62
CA ALA A 204 17.09 -5.03 -25.79
C ALA A 204 15.93 -4.37 -26.55
N ARG A 205 14.88 -5.12 -26.79
CA ARG A 205 13.66 -4.65 -27.44
C ARG A 205 12.93 -3.62 -26.59
N LEU A 206 12.84 -3.80 -25.28
CA LEU A 206 12.29 -2.82 -24.36
C LEU A 206 13.00 -1.47 -24.48
N ARG A 207 14.35 -1.47 -24.53
CA ARG A 207 15.16 -0.26 -24.71
C ARG A 207 14.88 0.43 -26.05
N ALA A 208 14.76 -0.34 -27.12
CA ALA A 208 14.41 0.21 -28.44
C ALA A 208 13.00 0.82 -28.45
N VAL A 209 12.03 0.11 -27.92
CA VAL A 209 10.65 0.57 -27.77
C VAL A 209 10.59 1.84 -26.94
N ALA A 210 11.22 1.88 -25.75
CA ALA A 210 11.26 3.05 -24.89
C ALA A 210 11.80 4.29 -25.62
N SER A 211 12.88 4.11 -26.41
CA SER A 211 13.51 5.21 -27.17
C SER A 211 12.65 5.66 -28.37
N SER A 212 11.71 4.87 -28.83
CA SER A 212 10.80 5.19 -29.94
C SER A 212 9.56 5.96 -29.52
N VAL A 213 9.23 6.01 -28.22
CA VAL A 213 8.06 6.73 -27.71
C VAL A 213 8.23 8.24 -27.93
N PRO A 214 7.37 8.90 -28.72
CA PRO A 214 7.52 10.32 -29.00
C PRO A 214 7.12 11.18 -27.80
N ARG A 215 7.49 12.47 -27.81
CA ARG A 215 7.11 13.42 -26.74
C ARG A 215 5.59 13.53 -26.53
N ALA A 216 4.80 13.37 -27.61
CA ALA A 216 3.34 13.31 -27.56
C ALA A 216 2.81 11.89 -27.24
N GLY A 217 3.67 10.95 -26.92
CA GLY A 217 3.30 9.60 -26.49
C GLY A 217 3.38 9.45 -24.98
N ALA A 218 2.99 8.26 -24.53
CA ALA A 218 3.12 7.80 -23.15
C ALA A 218 3.35 6.28 -23.13
N VAL A 219 3.90 5.78 -22.02
CA VAL A 219 4.01 4.34 -21.72
C VAL A 219 3.00 4.00 -20.64
N LEU A 220 2.28 2.88 -20.81
CA LEU A 220 1.50 2.23 -19.78
C LEU A 220 2.22 0.94 -19.38
N PHE A 221 2.78 0.92 -18.18
CA PHE A 221 3.48 -0.25 -17.65
C PHE A 221 2.51 -1.14 -16.88
N LEU A 222 2.31 -2.37 -17.34
CA LEU A 222 1.43 -3.37 -16.75
C LEU A 222 2.22 -4.53 -16.11
N GLY A 223 3.40 -4.83 -16.63
CA GLY A 223 4.28 -5.88 -16.15
C GLY A 223 5.50 -6.04 -17.07
N PHE A 224 6.44 -6.88 -16.65
CA PHE A 224 7.59 -7.26 -17.46
C PHE A 224 8.12 -8.63 -16.99
N PRO A 225 8.45 -9.56 -17.90
CA PRO A 225 8.95 -10.88 -17.52
C PRO A 225 10.29 -10.77 -16.77
N ASP A 226 10.50 -11.68 -15.81
CA ASP A 226 11.82 -11.86 -15.21
C ASP A 226 12.69 -12.69 -16.17
N LEU A 227 13.70 -12.05 -16.72
CA LEU A 227 14.63 -12.65 -17.68
C LEU A 227 15.89 -13.14 -16.98
N GLU A 228 16.39 -14.29 -17.38
CA GLU A 228 17.62 -14.91 -16.88
C GLU A 228 18.75 -14.84 -17.93
N GLY A 229 20.01 -15.12 -17.51
CA GLY A 229 21.18 -15.18 -18.38
C GLY A 229 21.76 -13.82 -18.75
N GLU A 230 22.29 -13.69 -19.97
CA GLU A 230 22.93 -12.45 -20.45
C GLU A 230 21.94 -11.28 -20.63
N GLU A 231 20.66 -11.59 -20.89
CA GLU A 231 19.57 -10.63 -20.97
C GLU A 231 18.86 -10.43 -19.62
N ALA A 232 19.51 -10.82 -18.53
CA ALA A 232 18.92 -10.75 -17.18
C ALA A 232 18.28 -9.38 -16.90
N GLY A 233 17.04 -9.41 -16.51
CA GLY A 233 16.26 -8.22 -16.20
C GLY A 233 14.97 -8.58 -15.49
N ASN A 234 14.47 -7.65 -14.74
CA ASN A 234 13.21 -7.78 -14.04
C ASN A 234 12.39 -6.49 -14.18
N GLU A 235 11.16 -6.51 -13.71
CA GLU A 235 10.27 -5.33 -13.75
C GLU A 235 10.96 -4.04 -13.27
N GLY A 236 11.76 -4.09 -12.20
CA GLY A 236 12.44 -2.89 -11.68
C GLY A 236 13.49 -2.34 -12.64
N GLU A 237 14.22 -3.21 -13.36
CA GLU A 237 15.14 -2.78 -14.41
C GLU A 237 14.36 -2.27 -15.62
N ALA A 238 13.29 -2.96 -16.03
CA ALA A 238 12.42 -2.52 -17.11
C ALA A 238 11.87 -1.10 -16.86
N VAL A 239 11.35 -0.82 -15.68
CA VAL A 239 10.86 0.53 -15.34
C VAL A 239 12.00 1.56 -15.39
N ARG A 240 13.20 1.26 -14.90
CA ARG A 240 14.36 2.17 -15.00
C ARG A 240 14.73 2.48 -16.45
N GLN A 241 14.73 1.46 -17.31
CA GLN A 241 15.03 1.65 -18.76
C GLN A 241 13.93 2.47 -19.43
N LEU A 242 12.65 2.21 -19.15
CA LEU A 242 11.53 2.99 -19.67
C LEU A 242 11.64 4.47 -19.27
N VAL A 243 11.79 4.75 -17.98
CA VAL A 243 11.86 6.11 -17.44
C VAL A 243 13.08 6.87 -17.97
N SER A 244 14.24 6.20 -18.13
CA SER A 244 15.48 6.86 -18.56
C SER A 244 15.53 7.11 -20.07
N ARG A 245 14.82 6.34 -20.88
CA ARG A 245 14.88 6.38 -22.35
C ARG A 245 13.66 6.98 -23.02
N SER A 246 12.48 6.82 -22.41
CA SER A 246 11.26 7.38 -22.98
C SER A 246 11.24 8.89 -22.92
N VAL A 247 10.91 9.53 -24.05
CA VAL A 247 10.69 10.99 -24.15
C VAL A 247 9.27 11.34 -23.64
N GLY A 248 8.35 10.38 -23.61
CA GLY A 248 7.02 10.49 -23.01
C GLY A 248 6.99 10.00 -21.57
N PRO A 249 5.97 10.37 -20.77
CA PRO A 249 5.82 9.90 -19.40
C PRO A 249 5.48 8.41 -19.34
N VAL A 250 5.94 7.77 -18.26
CA VAL A 250 5.58 6.38 -17.91
C VAL A 250 4.49 6.42 -16.86
N PHE A 251 3.37 5.74 -17.10
CA PHE A 251 2.29 5.50 -16.15
C PHE A 251 2.26 4.03 -15.75
N ALA A 252 1.80 3.74 -14.53
CA ALA A 252 1.65 2.37 -14.03
C ALA A 252 0.41 2.26 -13.14
N ALA A 253 -0.18 1.07 -13.07
CA ALA A 253 -1.34 0.79 -12.23
C ALA A 253 -0.96 0.19 -10.86
N SER A 254 0.30 0.33 -10.44
CA SER A 254 0.82 -0.12 -9.13
C SER A 254 1.72 0.94 -8.52
N ASP A 255 1.56 1.19 -7.22
CA ASP A 255 2.37 2.15 -6.47
C ASP A 255 3.81 1.68 -6.20
N ARG A 256 4.12 0.40 -6.48
CA ARG A 256 5.48 -0.16 -6.40
C ARG A 256 6.50 0.67 -7.17
N TRP A 257 6.08 1.27 -8.28
CA TRP A 257 6.96 2.01 -9.17
C TRP A 257 6.96 3.52 -8.91
N MET A 258 6.13 3.99 -8.00
CA MET A 258 6.14 5.40 -7.61
C MET A 258 7.46 5.76 -6.93
N GLY A 259 8.01 6.94 -7.28
CA GLY A 259 9.35 7.36 -6.87
C GLY A 259 10.50 6.84 -7.76
N SER A 260 10.23 5.94 -8.73
CA SER A 260 11.21 5.50 -9.73
C SER A 260 11.19 6.33 -11.00
N GLY A 261 10.48 7.47 -11.02
CA GLY A 261 10.30 8.32 -12.19
C GLY A 261 9.04 8.05 -12.99
N VAL A 262 8.16 7.18 -12.50
CA VAL A 262 6.80 6.98 -13.02
C VAL A 262 5.97 8.23 -12.72
N ALA A 263 5.20 8.69 -13.72
CA ALA A 263 4.44 9.94 -13.63
C ALA A 263 3.19 9.81 -12.75
N GLY A 264 2.59 8.62 -12.71
CA GLY A 264 1.40 8.34 -11.90
C GLY A 264 0.57 7.17 -12.43
N GLY A 265 -0.61 7.04 -11.86
CA GLY A 265 -1.64 6.06 -12.22
C GLY A 265 -2.77 6.03 -11.20
N VAL A 266 -3.73 5.14 -11.38
CA VAL A 266 -4.77 4.86 -10.39
C VAL A 266 -4.44 3.55 -9.70
N MET A 267 -4.25 3.61 -8.37
CA MET A 267 -3.69 2.51 -7.59
C MET A 267 -4.07 2.62 -6.12
N VAL A 268 -3.88 1.55 -5.37
CA VAL A 268 -4.01 1.55 -3.91
C VAL A 268 -2.65 1.91 -3.30
N PRO A 269 -2.51 3.05 -2.59
CA PRO A 269 -1.25 3.37 -1.92
C PRO A 269 -0.92 2.35 -0.83
N GLY A 270 0.32 1.83 -0.81
CA GLY A 270 0.72 0.78 0.12
C GLY A 270 0.48 1.13 1.59
N ARG A 271 0.66 2.41 1.99
CA ARG A 271 0.38 2.83 3.37
C ARG A 271 -1.11 2.75 3.72
N GLU A 272 -2.00 3.11 2.79
CA GLU A 272 -3.44 3.02 2.97
C GLU A 272 -3.88 1.55 3.03
N LEU A 273 -3.33 0.71 2.15
CA LEU A 273 -3.54 -0.74 2.20
C LEU A 273 -3.07 -1.33 3.54
N GLY A 274 -1.89 -0.95 4.02
CA GLY A 274 -1.37 -1.39 5.32
C GLY A 274 -2.26 -0.98 6.49
N ALA A 275 -2.81 0.24 6.46
CA ALA A 275 -3.76 0.71 7.47
C ALA A 275 -5.07 -0.08 7.42
N ALA A 276 -5.59 -0.39 6.23
CA ALA A 276 -6.79 -1.21 6.06
C ALA A 276 -6.58 -2.65 6.53
N VAL A 277 -5.42 -3.25 6.22
CA VAL A 277 -5.02 -4.56 6.79
C VAL A 277 -5.00 -4.50 8.32
N GLY A 278 -4.43 -3.42 8.88
CA GLY A 278 -4.39 -3.21 10.33
C GLY A 278 -5.77 -3.14 10.97
N ALA A 279 -6.75 -2.52 10.30
CA ALA A 279 -8.14 -2.52 10.77
C ALA A 279 -8.74 -3.94 10.82
N LEU A 280 -8.48 -4.78 9.80
CA LEU A 280 -8.90 -6.19 9.82
C LEU A 280 -8.20 -6.96 10.95
N VAL A 281 -6.90 -6.77 11.14
CA VAL A 281 -6.15 -7.40 12.24
C VAL A 281 -6.78 -7.06 13.58
N LEU A 282 -7.14 -5.80 13.82
CA LEU A 282 -7.77 -5.39 15.09
C LEU A 282 -9.14 -6.02 15.30
N ARG A 283 -9.94 -6.21 14.26
CA ARG A 283 -11.23 -6.91 14.33
C ARG A 283 -11.03 -8.39 14.70
N ILE A 284 -10.10 -9.07 14.04
CA ILE A 284 -9.73 -10.46 14.35
C ILE A 284 -9.24 -10.58 15.79
N MET A 285 -8.37 -9.70 16.24
CA MET A 285 -7.87 -9.69 17.63
C MET A 285 -8.97 -9.37 18.65
N ALA A 286 -10.04 -8.70 18.23
CA ALA A 286 -11.24 -8.48 19.06
C ALA A 286 -12.18 -9.69 19.09
N GLY A 287 -11.87 -10.78 18.38
CA GLY A 287 -12.60 -12.05 18.38
C GLY A 287 -13.56 -12.23 17.20
N GLU A 288 -13.51 -11.37 16.17
CA GLU A 288 -14.30 -11.56 14.96
C GLU A 288 -13.66 -12.65 14.09
N PRO A 289 -14.39 -13.72 13.70
CA PRO A 289 -13.82 -14.82 12.92
C PRO A 289 -13.43 -14.35 11.51
N ALA A 290 -12.17 -14.54 11.12
CA ALA A 290 -11.67 -14.11 9.80
C ALA A 290 -12.46 -14.74 8.65
N GLY A 291 -12.87 -16.01 8.77
CA GLY A 291 -13.64 -16.72 7.73
C GLY A 291 -15.07 -16.21 7.52
N GLU A 292 -15.60 -15.40 8.45
CA GLU A 292 -16.92 -14.76 8.33
C GLU A 292 -16.83 -13.34 7.74
N MET A 293 -15.61 -12.78 7.67
CA MET A 293 -15.38 -11.47 7.05
C MET A 293 -15.34 -11.60 5.53
N LEU A 294 -16.21 -10.90 4.84
CA LEU A 294 -16.16 -10.83 3.38
C LEU A 294 -14.92 -10.05 2.94
N PRO A 295 -14.17 -10.54 1.95
CA PRO A 295 -13.07 -9.79 1.36
C PRO A 295 -13.58 -8.51 0.68
N GLU A 296 -13.04 -7.36 1.07
CA GLU A 296 -13.43 -6.05 0.53
C GLU A 296 -12.21 -5.35 -0.08
N PRO A 297 -12.24 -4.95 -1.37
CA PRO A 297 -11.13 -4.24 -1.98
C PRO A 297 -10.99 -2.84 -1.38
N VAL A 298 -9.74 -2.37 -1.21
CA VAL A 298 -9.47 -0.95 -0.94
C VAL A 298 -9.69 -0.16 -2.22
N THR A 299 -10.38 0.97 -2.12
CA THR A 299 -10.68 1.82 -3.29
C THR A 299 -9.39 2.42 -3.84
N PRO A 300 -9.05 2.16 -5.12
CA PRO A 300 -7.92 2.81 -5.78
C PRO A 300 -8.16 4.31 -5.92
N ARG A 301 -7.09 5.10 -5.96
CA ARG A 301 -7.15 6.55 -6.19
C ARG A 301 -6.04 7.00 -7.13
N PRO A 302 -6.19 8.18 -7.77
CA PRO A 302 -5.10 8.78 -8.53
C PRO A 302 -3.89 9.05 -7.63
N VAL A 303 -2.70 8.60 -8.05
CA VAL A 303 -1.42 8.91 -7.43
C VAL A 303 -0.52 9.48 -8.51
N VAL A 304 0.07 10.65 -8.27
CA VAL A 304 0.89 11.34 -9.27
C VAL A 304 2.17 11.89 -8.64
N ASP A 305 3.26 11.89 -9.42
CA ASP A 305 4.52 12.55 -9.04
C ASP A 305 4.61 13.90 -9.75
N MET A 306 4.48 14.99 -8.98
CA MET A 306 4.45 16.34 -9.54
C MET A 306 5.78 16.74 -10.15
N THR A 307 6.90 16.28 -9.62
CA THR A 307 8.24 16.55 -10.19
C THR A 307 8.37 15.90 -11.58
N VAL A 308 7.83 14.69 -11.74
CA VAL A 308 7.83 14.00 -13.03
C VAL A 308 6.88 14.68 -14.00
N LEU A 309 5.63 14.95 -13.59
CA LEU A 309 4.61 15.58 -14.44
C LEU A 309 5.04 16.97 -14.93
N ALA A 310 5.69 17.77 -14.09
CA ALA A 310 6.21 19.09 -14.46
C ALA A 310 7.24 19.02 -15.60
N ARG A 311 8.07 17.96 -15.68
CA ARG A 311 9.01 17.74 -16.81
C ARG A 311 8.29 17.57 -18.15
N PHE A 312 7.04 17.10 -18.11
CA PHE A 312 6.20 16.92 -19.29
C PHE A 312 5.22 18.06 -19.53
N GLY A 313 5.34 19.16 -18.75
CA GLY A 313 4.52 20.36 -18.90
C GLY A 313 3.07 20.20 -18.45
N VAL A 314 2.80 19.25 -17.57
CA VAL A 314 1.46 19.07 -16.98
C VAL A 314 1.24 20.13 -15.92
N ALA A 315 0.21 20.95 -16.08
CA ALA A 315 -0.16 21.98 -15.13
C ALA A 315 -0.83 21.37 -13.86
N ARG A 316 -0.63 22.00 -12.72
CA ARG A 316 -1.17 21.53 -11.41
C ARG A 316 -2.71 21.45 -11.43
N GLU A 317 -3.35 22.33 -12.16
CA GLU A 317 -4.81 22.48 -12.28
C GLU A 317 -5.47 21.28 -12.97
N LEU A 318 -4.69 20.49 -13.74
CA LEU A 318 -5.17 19.27 -14.40
C LEU A 318 -5.18 18.05 -13.45
N ILE A 319 -4.53 18.17 -12.31
CA ILE A 319 -4.46 17.05 -11.34
C ILE A 319 -5.79 16.99 -10.59
N PRO A 320 -6.45 15.80 -10.56
CA PRO A 320 -7.69 15.63 -9.83
C PRO A 320 -7.55 16.03 -8.34
N ALA A 321 -8.59 16.61 -7.77
CA ALA A 321 -8.56 17.11 -6.40
C ALA A 321 -8.39 15.99 -5.35
N ASP A 322 -8.83 14.78 -5.67
CA ASP A 322 -8.71 13.57 -4.85
C ASP A 322 -7.38 12.82 -5.06
N ALA A 323 -6.52 13.32 -5.97
CA ALA A 323 -5.24 12.69 -6.23
C ALA A 323 -4.27 12.82 -5.04
N MET A 324 -3.57 11.73 -4.75
CA MET A 324 -2.38 11.77 -3.91
C MET A 324 -1.21 12.34 -4.72
N VAL A 325 -0.73 13.51 -4.31
CA VAL A 325 0.37 14.19 -5.01
C VAL A 325 1.67 13.94 -4.26
N LEU A 326 2.64 13.32 -4.95
CA LEU A 326 3.99 13.11 -4.46
C LEU A 326 4.92 14.20 -5.00
N ASN A 327 5.98 14.51 -4.24
CA ASN A 327 7.06 15.42 -4.66
C ASN A 327 6.55 16.78 -5.18
N GLU A 328 5.53 17.35 -4.53
CA GLU A 328 4.99 18.66 -4.91
C GLU A 328 6.02 19.75 -4.57
N PRO A 329 6.55 20.48 -5.57
CA PRO A 329 7.47 21.58 -5.32
C PRO A 329 6.78 22.68 -4.50
N ASN A 330 7.39 23.18 -3.45
CA ASN A 330 6.93 24.31 -2.64
C ASN A 330 5.63 24.10 -1.83
N ARG A 331 5.22 22.87 -1.54
CA ARG A 331 4.28 22.71 -0.43
C ARG A 331 5.00 23.06 0.85
N PRO A 332 4.59 24.10 1.61
CA PRO A 332 5.14 24.30 2.95
C PRO A 332 4.97 22.97 3.68
N GLN A 333 6.05 22.39 4.17
CA GLN A 333 5.94 21.24 5.05
C GLN A 333 5.10 21.73 6.24
N GLU A 334 3.86 21.26 6.37
CA GLU A 334 3.15 21.40 7.63
C GLU A 334 4.07 20.79 8.67
N PRO A 335 4.47 21.58 9.70
CA PRO A 335 5.34 21.05 10.73
C PRO A 335 4.64 19.81 11.30
N ALA A 336 5.33 18.68 11.23
CA ALA A 336 4.87 17.43 11.83
C ALA A 336 4.62 17.73 13.32
N GLY A 337 3.35 17.91 13.72
CA GLY A 337 2.99 18.25 15.09
C GLY A 337 2.29 19.59 15.30
N ALA A 338 1.72 20.22 14.28
CA ALA A 338 0.72 21.27 14.54
C ALA A 338 -0.52 20.63 15.19
N VAL A 339 -0.36 20.25 16.46
CA VAL A 339 -1.51 20.13 17.39
C VAL A 339 -2.22 21.45 17.26
N SER A 340 -3.46 21.41 16.77
CA SER A 340 -4.23 22.61 16.46
C SER A 340 -4.15 23.57 17.64
N THR A 341 -3.59 24.75 17.42
CA THR A 341 -3.49 25.84 18.41
C THR A 341 -4.85 26.20 19.02
N GLY A 342 -5.94 25.77 18.42
CA GLY A 342 -7.28 25.86 18.95
C GLY A 342 -7.51 25.09 20.24
N PHE A 343 -6.93 23.92 20.43
CA PHE A 343 -7.07 23.16 21.69
C PHE A 343 -6.25 23.76 22.82
N ALA A 344 -5.06 24.30 22.54
CA ALA A 344 -4.25 24.99 23.55
C ALA A 344 -4.90 26.29 24.01
N ALA A 345 -5.52 27.05 23.11
CA ALA A 345 -6.27 28.28 23.46
C ALA A 345 -7.52 27.99 24.29
N LEU A 346 -8.27 26.93 23.99
CA LEU A 346 -9.44 26.51 24.77
C LEU A 346 -9.04 26.00 26.17
N ALA A 347 -7.94 25.26 26.30
CA ALA A 347 -7.42 24.78 27.57
C ALA A 347 -6.96 25.97 28.46
N LEU A 348 -6.29 26.97 27.87
CA LEU A 348 -5.84 28.16 28.57
C LEU A 348 -7.02 29.02 29.03
N ALA A 349 -8.04 29.22 28.18
CA ALA A 349 -9.28 29.96 28.53
C ALA A 349 -10.06 29.27 29.65
N GLY A 350 -10.15 27.94 29.62
CA GLY A 350 -10.78 27.13 30.69
C GLY A 350 -10.04 27.25 32.03
N ALA A 351 -8.70 27.21 32.00
CA ALA A 351 -7.88 27.38 33.21
C ALA A 351 -8.02 28.78 33.81
N LEU A 352 -8.03 29.83 32.99
CA LEU A 352 -8.23 31.22 33.43
C LEU A 352 -9.63 31.46 34.01
N ALA A 353 -10.67 30.88 33.38
CA ALA A 353 -12.06 30.94 33.92
C ALA A 353 -12.17 30.20 35.27
N GLY A 354 -11.51 29.07 35.44
CA GLY A 354 -11.44 28.33 36.70
C GLY A 354 -10.78 29.13 37.82
N VAL A 355 -9.64 29.77 37.53
CA VAL A 355 -8.91 30.63 38.48
C VAL A 355 -9.78 31.85 38.86
N TYR A 356 -10.44 32.49 37.89
CA TYR A 356 -11.34 33.62 38.15
C TYR A 356 -12.53 33.25 39.08
N LEU A 357 -13.16 32.10 38.86
CA LEU A 357 -14.24 31.60 39.71
C LEU A 357 -13.78 31.29 41.14
N LEU A 358 -12.56 30.75 41.29
CA LEU A 358 -11.97 30.49 42.60
C LEU A 358 -11.66 31.79 43.37
N LEU A 359 -11.13 32.79 42.68
CA LEU A 359 -10.85 34.11 43.28
C LEU A 359 -12.16 34.84 43.68
N ARG A 360 -13.18 34.77 42.87
CA ARG A 360 -14.52 35.36 43.15
C ARG A 360 -15.20 34.68 44.36
N ARG A 361 -15.05 33.35 44.50
CA ARG A 361 -15.55 32.62 45.70
C ARG A 361 -14.79 32.98 46.97
N ARG A 362 -13.50 33.32 46.90
CA ARG A 362 -12.68 33.76 48.04
C ARG A 362 -13.05 35.22 48.45
N ALA A 363 -13.31 36.11 47.50
CA ALA A 363 -13.71 37.49 47.78
C ALA A 363 -15.08 37.59 48.48
N GLY A 364 -16.05 36.75 48.02
CA GLY A 364 -17.40 36.75 48.64
C GLY A 364 -17.49 36.15 50.05
N ARG A 365 -16.41 35.65 50.63
CA ARG A 365 -16.36 35.09 51.99
C ARG A 365 -15.87 36.09 53.05
N LYS A 366 -15.42 37.30 52.68
CA LYS A 366 -14.88 38.28 53.64
C LYS A 366 -15.91 39.26 54.21
N ASP A 367 -17.15 39.28 53.75
CA ASP A 367 -18.16 40.27 54.15
C ASP A 367 -19.27 39.70 55.06
N ARG A 368 -18.91 38.79 55.97
CA ARG A 368 -19.78 38.48 57.10
C ARG A 368 -19.17 39.00 58.39
N TRP A 369 -19.46 40.29 58.68
CA TRP A 369 -19.19 40.88 59.97
C TRP A 369 -20.25 40.44 60.96
N PRO A 370 -19.89 39.90 62.17
CA PRO A 370 -20.87 39.61 63.22
C PRO A 370 -21.21 40.86 63.94
N GLY A 371 -22.49 41.31 63.86
CA GLY A 371 -23.02 42.40 64.63
C GLY A 371 -22.98 42.14 66.12
N PRO A 372 -22.97 43.19 66.99
CA PRO A 372 -22.90 43.08 68.46
C PRO A 372 -24.13 42.41 69.04
N ARG A 373 -23.96 41.55 70.02
CA ARG A 373 -25.00 40.98 70.82
C ARG A 373 -25.32 41.95 71.98
N PRO A 374 -26.57 41.99 72.47
CA PRO A 374 -27.03 42.84 73.61
C PRO A 374 -26.48 42.37 74.95
#